data_1d2c0e2d2587c4c362970c17e5152517
#
_entry.id   1d2c0e2d2587c4c362970c17e5152517
#
_cell.length_a   1.000
_cell.length_b   1.000
_cell.length_c   1.000
_cell.angle_alpha   90.00
_cell.angle_beta   90.00
_cell.angle_gamma   90.00
#
_symmetry.space_group_name_H-M   'P 1'
#
loop_
_entity.id
_entity.type
_entity.pdbx_description
1 polymer ?
#
loop_
_entity_poly.entity_id
_entity_poly.type
_entity_poly.pdbx_seq_one_letter_code
_entity_poly.pdbx_strand_id
1 'polypeptide(L)'
;MIATGSNLFLSGEFTPVRSELTEFDLPVTGVLPDQLSGRYLRNGPNPVADLDPDTYNWFTGDGMVHGIALDGGRARWYRNRWVDSPVTAAALAARGIPRSAPSDTGRSFVHGPGANTNVIGFGGRTLALVEAGLACQELSTELDTVDVCDFGGTVRSGFTAHPLEDPETGELHAVSYHFGLGDRVRYTVIGRDGRARREVDITVGGSPMMHSFSLTASSVVIYDLPVVFDPRQAAALTVARPLRPLARLALGAIAGRVQLPHATGRRIPANPAGRLPYRWDPGYRARVGVMAREGRDEDVCWIDVDPCYVYHSLNAYDDDGDVVVDLVVHQRTFDRDLTGPTEGHPRLERWRLDPAAGTCSRTPLDDTEVEFPRGDERFTGRAHSTGWMVATGDGGESRLFSDRLIRVGHDGSAATVRAFGESSSVGEFVFVPRSPDASEGDGFVMGLVSDLAEDTTQLVVLDAQTLEDIAAVALPQRVPPGFHGNWLPD
;
A
#
# COMPACT_ATOMS: atom_id res chain seq x y z
N MET A 1 -12.37 19.60 -17.58
CA MET A 1 -13.22 18.66 -18.32
C MET A 1 -12.32 17.61 -18.97
N ILE A 2 -12.22 16.44 -18.37
CA ILE A 2 -11.54 15.29 -18.98
C ILE A 2 -12.36 14.92 -20.22
N ALA A 3 -11.70 14.79 -21.35
CA ALA A 3 -12.36 14.34 -22.56
C ALA A 3 -13.00 12.97 -22.29
N THR A 4 -14.27 12.80 -22.62
CA THR A 4 -14.97 11.52 -22.53
C THR A 4 -14.16 10.45 -23.26
N GLY A 5 -13.52 9.52 -22.50
CA GLY A 5 -12.68 8.44 -23.02
C GLY A 5 -11.22 8.43 -22.52
N SER A 6 -10.79 9.32 -21.62
CA SER A 6 -9.44 9.29 -21.04
C SER A 6 -9.51 8.87 -19.56
N ASN A 7 -8.82 7.79 -19.20
CA ASN A 7 -8.60 7.38 -17.82
C ASN A 7 -7.40 8.16 -17.26
N LEU A 8 -7.57 8.82 -16.11
CA LEU A 8 -6.51 9.57 -15.43
C LEU A 8 -5.25 8.70 -15.25
N PHE A 9 -5.43 7.46 -14.82
CA PHE A 9 -4.36 6.53 -14.48
C PHE A 9 -3.67 5.86 -15.68
N LEU A 10 -3.94 6.31 -16.90
CA LEU A 10 -3.27 5.89 -18.14
C LEU A 10 -2.71 7.09 -18.94
N SER A 11 -2.80 8.30 -18.39
CA SER A 11 -2.46 9.54 -19.08
C SER A 11 -1.66 10.51 -18.20
N GLY A 12 -1.05 11.51 -18.80
CA GLY A 12 -0.26 12.52 -18.09
C GLY A 12 0.86 11.89 -17.26
N GLU A 13 0.97 12.30 -16.02
CA GLU A 13 1.97 11.77 -15.07
C GLU A 13 1.86 10.26 -14.83
N PHE A 14 0.66 9.68 -14.97
CA PHE A 14 0.40 8.24 -14.81
C PHE A 14 0.71 7.40 -16.06
N THR A 15 1.13 8.02 -17.17
CA THR A 15 1.48 7.27 -18.37
C THR A 15 2.54 6.20 -18.06
N PRO A 16 2.28 4.91 -18.32
CA PRO A 16 3.24 3.85 -17.98
C PRO A 16 4.57 4.00 -18.70
N VAL A 17 5.68 3.73 -18.01
CA VAL A 17 6.99 3.55 -18.67
C VAL A 17 7.01 2.23 -19.41
N ARG A 18 7.70 2.20 -20.56
CA ARG A 18 7.59 1.10 -21.52
C ARG A 18 8.81 0.18 -21.56
N SER A 19 9.84 0.50 -20.78
CA SER A 19 11.09 -0.26 -20.75
C SER A 19 11.71 -0.28 -19.36
N GLU A 20 12.47 -1.31 -19.11
CA GLU A 20 13.38 -1.37 -17.97
C GLU A 20 14.68 -0.67 -18.32
N LEU A 21 15.24 -0.02 -17.32
CA LEU A 21 16.48 0.73 -17.41
C LEU A 21 17.41 0.37 -16.26
N THR A 22 18.69 0.50 -16.48
CA THR A 22 19.72 0.55 -15.45
C THR A 22 20.69 1.65 -15.83
N GLU A 23 20.90 2.59 -14.93
CA GLU A 23 21.85 3.70 -15.10
C GLU A 23 22.71 3.79 -13.84
N PHE A 24 23.97 4.21 -14.00
CA PHE A 24 24.96 4.26 -12.94
C PHE A 24 25.45 5.69 -12.75
N ASP A 25 25.99 5.97 -11.55
CA ASP A 25 26.62 7.26 -11.20
C ASP A 25 25.72 8.46 -11.50
N LEU A 26 24.52 8.47 -10.89
CA LEU A 26 23.50 9.47 -11.12
C LEU A 26 23.93 10.86 -10.64
N PRO A 27 23.51 11.94 -11.34
CA PRO A 27 23.80 13.30 -10.92
C PRO A 27 23.15 13.63 -9.58
N VAL A 28 23.91 14.24 -8.68
CA VAL A 28 23.48 14.67 -7.35
C VAL A 28 23.64 16.17 -7.23
N THR A 29 22.59 16.84 -6.75
CA THR A 29 22.61 18.23 -6.29
C THR A 29 22.61 18.24 -4.78
N GLY A 30 23.38 19.11 -4.14
CA GLY A 30 23.59 19.10 -2.69
C GLY A 30 24.61 18.06 -2.24
N VAL A 31 24.52 17.58 -1.01
CA VAL A 31 25.45 16.61 -0.44
C VAL A 31 24.67 15.47 0.19
N LEU A 32 24.71 14.30 -0.42
CA LEU A 32 24.11 13.10 0.17
C LEU A 32 24.83 12.74 1.48
N PRO A 33 24.09 12.55 2.58
CA PRO A 33 24.67 12.10 3.84
C PRO A 33 25.34 10.74 3.71
N ASP A 34 26.55 10.59 4.28
CA ASP A 34 27.30 9.32 4.26
C ASP A 34 26.54 8.19 5.00
N GLN A 35 25.64 8.54 5.91
CA GLN A 35 24.80 7.60 6.64
C GLN A 35 23.77 6.88 5.74
N LEU A 36 23.46 7.47 4.58
CA LEU A 36 22.55 6.85 3.63
C LEU A 36 23.32 5.83 2.78
N SER A 37 23.57 4.63 3.34
CA SER A 37 24.07 3.45 2.65
C SER A 37 22.97 2.40 2.58
N GLY A 38 22.52 2.07 1.34
CA GLY A 38 21.38 1.21 1.12
C GLY A 38 20.62 1.54 -0.16
N ARG A 39 19.35 1.16 -0.20
CA ARG A 39 18.48 1.34 -1.38
C ARG A 39 17.15 1.99 -0.99
N TYR A 40 16.80 3.07 -1.66
CA TYR A 40 15.42 3.54 -1.72
C TYR A 40 14.69 2.77 -2.81
N LEU A 41 13.61 2.10 -2.45
CA LEU A 41 12.78 1.33 -3.37
C LEU A 41 11.35 1.86 -3.32
N ARG A 42 10.67 1.92 -4.47
CA ARG A 42 9.27 2.27 -4.57
C ARG A 42 8.57 1.36 -5.58
N ASN A 43 7.43 0.78 -5.19
CA ASN A 43 6.59 -0.05 -6.05
C ASN A 43 5.36 0.74 -6.53
N GLY A 44 4.83 0.36 -7.66
CA GLY A 44 3.61 0.96 -8.19
C GLY A 44 3.12 0.25 -9.45
N PRO A 45 1.87 0.52 -9.86
CA PRO A 45 1.29 -0.05 -11.06
C PRO A 45 1.93 0.56 -12.31
N ASN A 46 2.40 -0.29 -13.19
CA ASN A 46 2.93 0.08 -14.50
C ASN A 46 2.50 -0.95 -15.56
N PRO A 47 1.28 -0.83 -16.10
CA PRO A 47 0.72 -1.80 -17.01
C PRO A 47 1.63 -2.11 -18.20
N VAL A 48 1.86 -3.41 -18.44
CA VAL A 48 2.61 -3.89 -19.60
C VAL A 48 1.78 -3.80 -20.86
N ALA A 49 0.53 -4.29 -20.81
CA ALA A 49 -0.38 -4.30 -21.95
C ALA A 49 -1.06 -2.93 -22.15
N ASP A 50 -1.52 -2.67 -23.38
CA ASP A 50 -2.44 -1.57 -23.61
C ASP A 50 -3.82 -1.96 -23.05
N LEU A 51 -4.34 -1.14 -22.14
CA LEU A 51 -5.54 -1.41 -21.39
C LEU A 51 -6.72 -0.58 -21.91
N ASP A 52 -7.93 -1.09 -21.71
CA ASP A 52 -9.17 -0.38 -22.00
C ASP A 52 -9.36 0.73 -20.92
N PRO A 53 -9.32 2.03 -21.31
CA PRO A 53 -9.47 3.14 -20.39
C PRO A 53 -10.79 3.12 -19.60
N ASP A 54 -11.86 2.59 -20.18
CA ASP A 54 -13.19 2.55 -19.54
C ASP A 54 -13.26 1.52 -18.39
N THR A 55 -12.28 0.63 -18.32
CA THR A 55 -12.31 -0.48 -17.36
C THR A 55 -11.09 -0.55 -16.44
N TYR A 56 -10.01 0.15 -16.77
CA TYR A 56 -8.80 0.11 -15.96
C TYR A 56 -9.01 0.77 -14.60
N ASN A 57 -8.61 0.05 -13.56
CA ASN A 57 -8.49 0.57 -12.20
C ASN A 57 -7.01 0.63 -11.82
N TRP A 58 -6.57 1.73 -11.22
CA TRP A 58 -5.18 2.00 -10.90
C TRP A 58 -4.52 0.91 -10.04
N PHE A 59 -5.26 0.32 -9.12
CA PHE A 59 -4.76 -0.73 -8.23
C PHE A 59 -4.42 -2.06 -8.94
N THR A 60 -4.80 -2.23 -10.21
CA THR A 60 -4.69 -3.52 -10.93
C THR A 60 -3.58 -3.60 -11.96
N GLY A 61 -2.73 -2.57 -12.09
CA GLY A 61 -1.61 -2.57 -13.05
C GLY A 61 -0.51 -3.58 -12.65
N ASP A 62 0.30 -4.00 -13.63
CA ASP A 62 1.51 -4.80 -13.33
C ASP A 62 2.45 -4.04 -12.42
N GLY A 63 3.03 -4.70 -11.44
CA GLY A 63 3.99 -4.09 -10.52
C GLY A 63 5.30 -3.73 -11.21
N MET A 64 5.80 -2.52 -10.94
CA MET A 64 7.15 -2.11 -11.30
C MET A 64 7.84 -1.47 -10.10
N VAL A 65 8.97 -2.04 -9.70
CA VAL A 65 9.81 -1.47 -8.67
C VAL A 65 10.85 -0.55 -9.30
N HIS A 66 10.95 0.66 -8.75
CA HIS A 66 11.99 1.64 -9.04
C HIS A 66 12.92 1.70 -7.84
N GLY A 67 14.22 1.52 -8.07
CA GLY A 67 15.22 1.52 -7.00
C GLY A 67 16.36 2.46 -7.27
N ILE A 68 16.83 3.12 -6.23
CA ILE A 68 18.01 3.97 -6.21
C ILE A 68 18.94 3.48 -5.10
N ALA A 69 20.18 3.11 -5.44
CA ALA A 69 21.19 2.74 -4.46
C ALA A 69 22.04 3.94 -4.10
N LEU A 70 22.18 4.20 -2.80
CA LEU A 70 23.04 5.23 -2.24
C LEU A 70 24.17 4.57 -1.44
N ASP A 71 25.39 5.09 -1.58
CA ASP A 71 26.54 4.63 -0.80
C ASP A 71 27.67 5.65 -0.85
N GLY A 72 28.26 5.97 0.32
CA GLY A 72 29.40 6.86 0.46
C GLY A 72 29.16 8.23 -0.19
N GLY A 73 27.99 8.85 0.08
CA GLY A 73 27.64 10.16 -0.46
C GLY A 73 27.37 10.19 -1.97
N ARG A 74 27.12 9.05 -2.59
CA ARG A 74 26.90 8.91 -4.05
C ARG A 74 25.65 8.13 -4.36
N ALA A 75 24.98 8.47 -5.46
CA ALA A 75 23.91 7.67 -6.05
C ALA A 75 24.50 6.68 -7.07
N ARG A 76 24.65 5.44 -6.66
CA ARG A 76 25.38 4.39 -7.36
C ARG A 76 24.69 3.89 -8.60
N TRP A 77 23.38 3.64 -8.51
CA TRP A 77 22.57 3.22 -9.64
C TRP A 77 21.10 3.57 -9.44
N TYR A 78 20.40 3.69 -10.57
CA TYR A 78 18.97 3.62 -10.70
C TYR A 78 18.59 2.38 -11.48
N ARG A 79 17.50 1.70 -11.07
CA ARG A 79 16.90 0.58 -11.81
C ARG A 79 15.39 0.59 -11.68
N ASN A 80 14.74 0.21 -12.78
CA ASN A 80 13.33 -0.17 -12.71
C ASN A 80 13.14 -1.57 -13.29
N ARG A 81 12.32 -2.39 -12.62
CA ARG A 81 12.02 -3.77 -13.04
C ARG A 81 10.56 -4.08 -12.83
N TRP A 82 9.94 -4.70 -13.82
CA TRP A 82 8.65 -5.33 -13.58
C TRP A 82 8.81 -6.47 -12.58
N VAL A 83 7.80 -6.60 -11.71
CA VAL A 83 7.69 -7.74 -10.81
C VAL A 83 7.05 -8.87 -11.60
N ASP A 84 7.79 -9.96 -11.81
CA ASP A 84 7.34 -11.05 -12.67
C ASP A 84 6.31 -11.94 -11.96
N SER A 85 5.17 -12.11 -12.59
CA SER A 85 4.18 -13.15 -12.35
C SER A 85 3.95 -13.91 -13.65
N PRO A 86 3.28 -15.08 -13.64
CA PRO A 86 2.90 -15.76 -14.87
C PRO A 86 2.08 -14.87 -15.82
N VAL A 87 1.26 -13.96 -15.28
CA VAL A 87 0.43 -13.02 -16.05
C VAL A 87 1.30 -11.92 -16.66
N THR A 88 2.15 -11.28 -15.86
CA THR A 88 3.06 -10.23 -16.32
C THR A 88 4.07 -10.76 -17.34
N ALA A 89 4.65 -11.95 -17.10
CA ALA A 89 5.57 -12.59 -18.04
C ALA A 89 4.90 -12.90 -19.39
N ALA A 90 3.65 -13.34 -19.39
CA ALA A 90 2.89 -13.54 -20.62
C ALA A 90 2.63 -12.22 -21.37
N ALA A 91 2.31 -11.14 -20.66
CA ALA A 91 2.13 -9.82 -21.26
C ALA A 91 3.44 -9.26 -21.85
N LEU A 92 4.57 -9.43 -21.16
CA LEU A 92 5.90 -9.04 -21.64
C LEU A 92 6.32 -9.85 -22.86
N ALA A 93 6.08 -11.16 -22.86
CA ALA A 93 6.36 -12.04 -24.01
C ALA A 93 5.56 -11.62 -25.25
N ALA A 94 4.30 -11.20 -25.10
CA ALA A 94 3.47 -10.67 -26.19
C ALA A 94 4.05 -9.38 -26.82
N ARG A 95 4.87 -8.64 -26.06
CA ARG A 95 5.62 -7.46 -26.52
C ARG A 95 7.01 -7.77 -27.04
N GLY A 96 7.38 -9.05 -27.12
CA GLY A 96 8.71 -9.48 -27.58
C GLY A 96 9.80 -9.43 -26.50
N ILE A 97 9.40 -9.38 -25.22
CA ILE A 97 10.30 -9.39 -24.05
C ILE A 97 10.06 -10.70 -23.29
N PRO A 98 10.63 -11.83 -23.71
CA PRO A 98 10.38 -13.12 -23.08
C PRO A 98 10.98 -13.17 -21.66
N ARG A 99 10.20 -13.66 -20.71
CA ARG A 99 10.59 -13.84 -19.31
C ARG A 99 10.13 -15.15 -18.75
N SER A 100 10.88 -15.65 -17.77
CA SER A 100 10.45 -16.71 -16.90
C SER A 100 9.97 -16.10 -15.60
N ALA A 101 8.78 -16.49 -15.16
CA ALA A 101 8.25 -16.12 -13.87
C ALA A 101 8.14 -17.34 -12.95
N PRO A 102 8.34 -17.19 -11.63
CA PRO A 102 8.10 -18.25 -10.68
C PRO A 102 6.62 -18.63 -10.67
N SER A 103 6.35 -19.92 -10.44
CA SER A 103 4.98 -20.41 -10.35
C SER A 103 4.34 -19.98 -9.03
N ASP A 104 3.21 -19.31 -9.10
CA ASP A 104 2.37 -18.95 -7.95
C ASP A 104 1.36 -20.05 -7.57
N THR A 105 1.41 -21.19 -8.27
CA THR A 105 0.49 -22.31 -8.07
C THR A 105 0.57 -22.87 -6.64
N GLY A 106 -0.52 -22.71 -5.89
CA GLY A 106 -0.62 -23.14 -4.49
C GLY A 106 -0.11 -22.13 -3.47
N ARG A 107 0.37 -20.96 -3.92
CA ARG A 107 0.91 -19.89 -3.08
C ARG A 107 0.02 -18.63 -3.07
N SER A 108 -0.85 -18.50 -4.09
CA SER A 108 -1.87 -17.45 -4.20
C SER A 108 -3.27 -18.04 -4.18
N PHE A 109 -4.28 -17.28 -3.81
CA PHE A 109 -5.69 -17.65 -3.98
C PHE A 109 -6.19 -17.30 -5.37
N VAL A 110 -5.83 -16.16 -5.92
CA VAL A 110 -6.13 -15.73 -7.29
C VAL A 110 -4.84 -15.47 -8.06
N HIS A 111 -4.88 -15.63 -9.38
CA HIS A 111 -3.78 -15.30 -10.27
C HIS A 111 -3.96 -13.90 -10.84
N GLY A 112 -2.88 -13.14 -10.93
CA GLY A 112 -2.91 -11.77 -11.43
C GLY A 112 -1.53 -11.23 -11.81
N PRO A 113 -1.45 -9.91 -12.04
CA PRO A 113 -0.18 -9.22 -12.27
C PRO A 113 0.81 -9.41 -11.13
N GLY A 114 2.08 -9.12 -11.37
CA GLY A 114 3.10 -9.07 -10.33
C GLY A 114 2.78 -8.03 -9.26
N ALA A 115 3.28 -8.26 -8.05
CA ALA A 115 2.98 -7.42 -6.89
C ALA A 115 3.34 -5.95 -7.15
N ASN A 116 2.38 -5.06 -6.94
CA ASN A 116 2.46 -3.67 -7.37
C ASN A 116 2.29 -2.64 -6.24
N THR A 117 2.06 -3.09 -5.00
CA THR A 117 1.58 -2.17 -3.96
C THR A 117 2.71 -1.67 -3.06
N ASN A 118 3.56 -2.55 -2.56
CA ASN A 118 4.63 -2.17 -1.64
C ASN A 118 5.92 -2.94 -1.94
N VAL A 119 7.05 -2.47 -1.40
CA VAL A 119 8.32 -3.18 -1.45
C VAL A 119 9.07 -2.95 -0.14
N ILE A 120 9.35 -4.02 0.60
CA ILE A 120 9.96 -3.96 1.94
C ILE A 120 11.20 -4.81 2.03
N GLY A 121 12.05 -4.52 3.03
CA GLY A 121 13.10 -5.42 3.52
C GLY A 121 12.57 -6.22 4.71
N PHE A 122 12.73 -7.53 4.72
CA PHE A 122 12.43 -8.36 5.89
C PHE A 122 13.28 -9.64 5.89
N GLY A 123 13.94 -9.91 7.02
CA GLY A 123 14.76 -11.11 7.18
C GLY A 123 15.90 -11.22 6.15
N GLY A 124 16.51 -10.11 5.75
CA GLY A 124 17.57 -10.03 4.74
C GLY A 124 17.09 -10.22 3.29
N ARG A 125 15.78 -10.23 3.06
CA ARG A 125 15.16 -10.35 1.73
C ARG A 125 14.49 -9.05 1.32
N THR A 126 14.37 -8.83 0.02
CA THR A 126 13.56 -7.76 -0.57
C THR A 126 12.26 -8.36 -1.07
N LEU A 127 11.12 -7.86 -0.59
CA LEU A 127 9.79 -8.43 -0.86
C LEU A 127 8.91 -7.40 -1.56
N ALA A 128 8.44 -7.70 -2.76
CA ALA A 128 7.36 -6.96 -3.41
C ALA A 128 6.02 -7.53 -2.96
N LEU A 129 5.14 -6.67 -2.44
CA LEU A 129 3.92 -7.05 -1.76
C LEU A 129 2.67 -6.60 -2.51
N VAL A 130 1.63 -7.39 -2.39
CA VAL A 130 0.30 -7.14 -2.92
C VAL A 130 -0.74 -7.84 -2.02
N GLU A 131 -1.99 -7.46 -2.15
CA GLU A 131 -3.10 -7.95 -1.31
C GLU A 131 -4.14 -8.75 -2.10
N ALA A 132 -5.32 -8.95 -1.51
CA ALA A 132 -6.52 -9.57 -2.11
C ALA A 132 -6.33 -11.01 -2.61
N GLY A 133 -5.39 -11.76 -2.02
CA GLY A 133 -5.14 -13.15 -2.36
C GLY A 133 -4.20 -13.39 -3.54
N LEU A 134 -3.56 -12.32 -4.06
CA LEU A 134 -2.47 -12.42 -5.03
C LEU A 134 -1.18 -12.87 -4.35
N ALA A 135 -0.22 -13.35 -5.15
CA ALA A 135 1.10 -13.74 -4.66
C ALA A 135 2.01 -12.52 -4.48
N CYS A 136 2.72 -12.45 -3.35
CA CYS A 136 3.86 -11.58 -3.18
C CYS A 136 5.12 -12.22 -3.77
N GLN A 137 6.12 -11.42 -4.18
CA GLN A 137 7.35 -11.91 -4.79
C GLN A 137 8.58 -11.50 -3.99
N GLU A 138 9.59 -12.34 -4.01
CA GLU A 138 10.93 -12.03 -3.54
C GLU A 138 11.76 -11.49 -4.70
N LEU A 139 12.49 -10.41 -4.44
CA LEU A 139 13.37 -9.75 -5.41
C LEU A 139 14.83 -9.92 -5.00
N SER A 140 15.71 -10.00 -5.99
CA SER A 140 17.15 -9.89 -5.78
C SER A 140 17.56 -8.46 -5.41
N THR A 141 18.82 -8.27 -5.02
CA THR A 141 19.41 -6.94 -4.85
C THR A 141 19.36 -6.09 -6.13
N GLU A 142 19.34 -6.77 -7.28
CA GLU A 142 19.26 -6.17 -8.62
C GLU A 142 17.82 -5.93 -9.08
N LEU A 143 16.82 -6.18 -8.20
CA LEU A 143 15.37 -6.07 -8.39
C LEU A 143 14.76 -7.11 -9.34
N ASP A 144 15.50 -8.13 -9.76
CA ASP A 144 14.93 -9.23 -10.54
C ASP A 144 14.07 -10.13 -9.63
N THR A 145 12.93 -10.60 -10.14
CA THR A 145 12.06 -11.52 -9.40
C THR A 145 12.73 -12.88 -9.25
N VAL A 146 12.89 -13.33 -8.01
CA VAL A 146 13.58 -14.60 -7.68
C VAL A 146 12.58 -15.73 -7.46
N ASP A 147 11.58 -15.52 -6.60
CA ASP A 147 10.56 -16.53 -6.29
C ASP A 147 9.28 -15.83 -5.76
N VAL A 148 8.25 -16.65 -5.51
CA VAL A 148 7.06 -16.25 -4.77
C VAL A 148 7.35 -16.26 -3.29
N CYS A 149 7.02 -15.20 -2.58
CA CYS A 149 7.15 -15.12 -1.13
C CYS A 149 5.97 -15.80 -0.45
N ASP A 150 6.19 -16.99 0.11
CA ASP A 150 5.22 -17.75 0.90
C ASP A 150 5.69 -18.02 2.34
N PHE A 151 6.73 -17.29 2.77
CA PHE A 151 7.34 -17.41 4.10
C PHE A 151 7.69 -18.87 4.44
N GLY A 152 8.42 -19.52 3.52
CA GLY A 152 8.86 -20.90 3.67
C GLY A 152 7.71 -21.93 3.64
N GLY A 153 6.65 -21.65 2.87
CA GLY A 153 5.46 -22.49 2.71
C GLY A 153 4.50 -22.43 3.90
N THR A 154 4.68 -21.46 4.81
CA THR A 154 3.82 -21.32 6.00
C THR A 154 2.65 -20.38 5.76
N VAL A 155 2.75 -19.43 4.82
CA VAL A 155 1.65 -18.56 4.39
C VAL A 155 1.10 -19.05 3.06
N ARG A 156 -0.22 -19.24 3.00
CA ARG A 156 -0.92 -19.70 1.81
C ARG A 156 -2.07 -18.77 1.49
N SER A 157 -2.44 -18.66 0.22
CA SER A 157 -3.57 -17.85 -0.24
C SER A 157 -3.30 -16.34 -0.36
N GLY A 158 -2.03 -15.94 -0.54
CA GLY A 158 -1.62 -14.55 -0.59
C GLY A 158 -1.31 -13.96 0.79
N PHE A 159 -0.91 -12.71 0.80
CA PHE A 159 -0.50 -11.97 2.00
C PHE A 159 -1.17 -10.59 2.01
N THR A 160 -0.56 -9.60 2.67
CA THR A 160 -0.98 -8.20 2.66
C THR A 160 0.06 -7.33 1.97
N ALA A 161 -0.33 -6.15 1.54
CA ALA A 161 0.59 -5.11 1.07
C ALA A 161 1.12 -4.23 2.22
N HIS A 162 0.48 -4.24 3.39
CA HIS A 162 0.76 -3.38 4.53
C HIS A 162 1.07 -4.17 5.80
N PRO A 163 2.10 -5.04 5.81
CA PRO A 163 2.54 -5.62 7.06
C PRO A 163 3.26 -4.56 7.91
N LEU A 164 3.21 -4.72 9.23
CA LEU A 164 3.90 -3.87 10.21
C LEU A 164 4.93 -4.70 10.96
N GLU A 165 6.18 -4.24 10.95
CA GLU A 165 7.23 -4.84 11.78
C GLU A 165 7.18 -4.24 13.18
N ASP A 166 7.16 -5.10 14.19
CA ASP A 166 7.30 -4.68 15.58
C ASP A 166 8.79 -4.45 15.86
N PRO A 167 9.20 -3.22 16.16
CA PRO A 167 10.61 -2.88 16.36
C PRO A 167 11.22 -3.55 17.59
N GLU A 168 10.41 -4.01 18.55
CA GLU A 168 10.88 -4.68 19.76
C GLU A 168 11.16 -6.17 19.52
N THR A 169 10.21 -6.85 18.86
CA THR A 169 10.31 -8.29 18.62
C THR A 169 10.94 -8.63 17.27
N GLY A 170 10.93 -7.70 16.30
CA GLY A 170 11.31 -7.93 14.91
C GLY A 170 10.38 -8.93 14.22
N GLU A 171 9.17 -9.11 14.72
CA GLU A 171 8.12 -9.91 14.08
C GLU A 171 7.35 -9.06 13.08
N LEU A 172 6.95 -9.66 11.97
CA LEU A 172 6.13 -8.99 10.97
C LEU A 172 4.67 -9.40 11.15
N HIS A 173 3.83 -8.42 11.47
CA HIS A 173 2.40 -8.59 11.65
C HIS A 173 1.66 -8.24 10.36
N ALA A 174 0.58 -8.95 10.08
CA ALA A 174 -0.17 -8.81 8.84
C ALA A 174 -1.66 -9.11 9.04
N VAL A 175 -2.53 -8.34 8.39
CA VAL A 175 -3.94 -8.70 8.22
C VAL A 175 -4.20 -8.84 6.73
N SER A 176 -4.58 -10.03 6.30
CA SER A 176 -4.85 -10.33 4.89
C SER A 176 -6.32 -10.65 4.65
N TYR A 177 -6.79 -10.34 3.46
CA TYR A 177 -8.15 -10.58 3.03
C TYR A 177 -8.21 -11.05 1.58
N HIS A 178 -9.21 -11.82 1.26
CA HIS A 178 -9.69 -12.10 -0.09
C HIS A 178 -11.08 -12.73 -0.02
N PHE A 179 -11.85 -12.62 -1.09
CA PHE A 179 -13.25 -13.08 -1.08
C PHE A 179 -13.41 -14.59 -0.78
N GLY A 180 -12.37 -15.40 -0.97
CA GLY A 180 -12.36 -16.83 -0.64
C GLY A 180 -12.30 -17.12 0.86
N LEU A 181 -11.96 -16.15 1.71
CA LEU A 181 -12.05 -16.29 3.17
C LEU A 181 -13.49 -16.18 3.68
N GLY A 182 -14.47 -15.87 2.82
CA GLY A 182 -15.85 -15.70 3.20
C GLY A 182 -16.06 -14.44 4.05
N ASP A 183 -16.59 -14.61 5.25
CA ASP A 183 -16.81 -13.57 6.26
C ASP A 183 -15.61 -13.41 7.20
N ARG A 184 -14.40 -13.65 6.73
CA ARG A 184 -13.20 -13.61 7.57
C ARG A 184 -12.07 -12.82 6.92
N VAL A 185 -11.24 -12.26 7.79
CA VAL A 185 -9.90 -11.77 7.49
C VAL A 185 -8.91 -12.57 8.30
N ARG A 186 -7.64 -12.60 7.90
CA ARG A 186 -6.63 -13.40 8.56
C ARG A 186 -5.53 -12.54 9.15
N TYR A 187 -5.38 -12.60 10.46
CA TYR A 187 -4.23 -12.05 11.16
C TYR A 187 -3.11 -13.08 11.20
N THR A 188 -1.92 -12.70 10.74
CA THR A 188 -0.73 -13.54 10.64
C THR A 188 0.44 -12.86 11.30
N VAL A 189 1.25 -13.61 12.07
CA VAL A 189 2.51 -13.14 12.64
C VAL A 189 3.64 -13.98 12.07
N ILE A 190 4.59 -13.32 11.41
CA ILE A 190 5.81 -13.92 10.88
C ILE A 190 6.94 -13.69 11.87
N GLY A 191 7.56 -14.75 12.33
CA GLY A 191 8.72 -14.68 13.21
C GLY A 191 9.98 -14.18 12.47
N ARG A 192 11.02 -13.85 13.23
CA ARG A 192 12.33 -13.46 12.69
C ARG A 192 12.99 -14.52 11.81
N ASP A 193 12.55 -15.77 11.94
CA ASP A 193 12.99 -16.88 11.09
C ASP A 193 12.33 -16.88 9.70
N GLY A 194 11.48 -15.88 9.43
CA GLY A 194 10.76 -15.74 8.17
C GLY A 194 9.62 -16.74 7.98
N ARG A 195 9.08 -17.32 9.06
CA ARG A 195 7.96 -18.27 9.02
C ARG A 195 6.79 -17.79 9.85
N ALA A 196 5.56 -18.11 9.42
CA ALA A 196 4.37 -17.82 10.23
C ALA A 196 4.41 -18.69 11.51
N ARG A 197 4.42 -18.00 12.66
CA ARG A 197 4.26 -18.65 13.97
C ARG A 197 2.81 -18.67 14.44
N ARG A 198 1.97 -17.80 13.85
CA ARG A 198 0.57 -17.62 14.23
C ARG A 198 -0.27 -17.24 13.03
N GLU A 199 -1.45 -17.82 12.93
CA GLU A 199 -2.52 -17.41 12.03
C GLU A 199 -3.85 -17.48 12.79
N VAL A 200 -4.67 -16.43 12.69
CA VAL A 200 -6.00 -16.34 13.30
C VAL A 200 -6.98 -15.81 12.28
N ASP A 201 -8.02 -16.56 11.98
CA ASP A 201 -9.13 -16.10 11.17
C ASP A 201 -10.10 -15.32 12.06
N ILE A 202 -10.40 -14.07 11.69
CA ILE A 202 -11.24 -13.13 12.44
C ILE A 202 -12.52 -12.89 11.67
N THR A 203 -13.68 -13.05 12.35
CA THR A 203 -15.01 -12.91 11.75
C THR A 203 -15.38 -11.44 11.59
N VAL A 204 -15.68 -11.04 10.35
CA VAL A 204 -16.10 -9.70 9.95
C VAL A 204 -17.52 -9.69 9.40
N GLY A 205 -18.06 -8.51 9.06
CA GLY A 205 -19.47 -8.37 8.63
C GLY A 205 -19.80 -8.94 7.25
N GLY A 206 -18.78 -9.33 6.47
CA GLY A 206 -18.94 -9.82 5.11
C GLY A 206 -17.60 -10.13 4.45
N SER A 207 -17.37 -9.61 3.25
CA SER A 207 -16.07 -9.72 2.57
C SER A 207 -15.52 -8.31 2.28
N PRO A 208 -15.05 -7.58 3.32
CA PRO A 208 -14.54 -6.23 3.16
C PRO A 208 -13.20 -6.24 2.43
N MET A 209 -12.91 -5.15 1.75
CA MET A 209 -11.56 -4.78 1.34
C MET A 209 -10.86 -4.22 2.59
N MET A 210 -9.91 -4.94 3.14
CA MET A 210 -9.18 -4.55 4.34
C MET A 210 -7.73 -4.21 3.97
N HIS A 211 -7.54 -2.99 3.46
CA HIS A 211 -6.29 -2.55 2.89
C HIS A 211 -5.16 -2.47 3.93
N SER A 212 -5.48 -1.97 5.12
CA SER A 212 -4.52 -1.80 6.22
C SER A 212 -5.12 -2.23 7.56
N PHE A 213 -4.29 -2.22 8.58
CA PHE A 213 -4.62 -2.42 9.99
C PHE A 213 -3.65 -1.61 10.84
N SER A 214 -3.84 -1.55 12.14
CA SER A 214 -2.85 -0.91 13.03
C SER A 214 -2.40 -1.86 14.13
N LEU A 215 -1.21 -1.59 14.66
CA LEU A 215 -0.55 -2.38 15.69
C LEU A 215 -0.22 -1.46 16.86
N THR A 216 -0.55 -1.87 18.10
CA THR A 216 -0.03 -1.28 19.33
C THR A 216 0.93 -2.23 20.00
N ALA A 217 1.55 -1.87 21.10
CA ALA A 217 2.41 -2.78 21.87
C ALA A 217 1.66 -4.04 22.33
N SER A 218 0.35 -3.95 22.60
CA SER A 218 -0.45 -5.05 23.13
C SER A 218 -1.52 -5.58 22.17
N SER A 219 -1.96 -4.80 21.19
CA SER A 219 -3.16 -5.08 20.42
C SER A 219 -2.98 -4.95 18.90
N VAL A 220 -3.86 -5.57 18.15
CA VAL A 220 -4.07 -5.35 16.72
C VAL A 220 -5.44 -4.68 16.52
N VAL A 221 -5.50 -3.67 15.65
CA VAL A 221 -6.69 -2.91 15.31
C VAL A 221 -7.13 -3.24 13.89
N ILE A 222 -8.38 -3.63 13.71
CA ILE A 222 -8.94 -4.19 12.49
C ILE A 222 -10.08 -3.30 11.98
N TYR A 223 -10.03 -2.86 10.73
CA TYR A 223 -10.98 -1.93 10.13
C TYR A 223 -12.02 -2.65 9.26
N ASP A 224 -13.16 -3.03 9.84
CA ASP A 224 -14.27 -3.69 9.14
C ASP A 224 -15.21 -2.61 8.56
N LEU A 225 -14.87 -2.10 7.37
CA LEU A 225 -15.42 -0.89 6.77
C LEU A 225 -16.19 -1.18 5.46
N PRO A 226 -17.04 -0.23 4.97
CA PRO A 226 -18.07 -0.48 3.97
C PRO A 226 -17.61 -0.59 2.52
N VAL A 227 -16.34 -0.85 2.22
CA VAL A 227 -15.91 -1.26 0.88
C VAL A 227 -15.90 -2.78 0.82
N VAL A 228 -16.81 -3.38 0.06
CA VAL A 228 -17.05 -4.83 0.09
C VAL A 228 -17.02 -5.45 -1.30
N PHE A 229 -16.74 -6.75 -1.34
CA PHE A 229 -16.76 -7.53 -2.57
C PHE A 229 -18.14 -7.48 -3.25
N ASP A 230 -18.15 -7.14 -4.55
CA ASP A 230 -19.38 -7.08 -5.37
C ASP A 230 -19.48 -8.29 -6.30
N PRO A 231 -20.41 -9.23 -6.02
CA PRO A 231 -20.66 -10.38 -6.88
C PRO A 231 -21.04 -10.02 -8.32
N ARG A 232 -21.59 -8.83 -8.57
CA ARG A 232 -21.98 -8.38 -9.93
C ARG A 232 -20.75 -8.05 -10.76
N GLN A 233 -19.83 -7.29 -10.17
CA GLN A 233 -18.56 -6.95 -10.82
C GLN A 233 -17.71 -8.21 -11.02
N ALA A 234 -17.59 -9.05 -9.99
CA ALA A 234 -16.86 -10.32 -10.11
C ALA A 234 -17.42 -11.23 -11.22
N ALA A 235 -18.74 -11.38 -11.32
CA ALA A 235 -19.34 -12.14 -12.41
C ALA A 235 -19.10 -11.50 -13.81
N ALA A 236 -19.04 -10.17 -13.87
CA ALA A 236 -18.74 -9.47 -15.12
C ALA A 236 -17.31 -9.67 -15.59
N LEU A 237 -16.37 -9.85 -14.65
CA LEU A 237 -14.94 -10.08 -14.91
C LEU A 237 -14.64 -11.54 -15.28
N THR A 238 -15.35 -12.50 -14.68
CA THR A 238 -14.96 -13.91 -14.70
C THR A 238 -15.75 -14.79 -15.68
N VAL A 239 -16.95 -14.37 -16.11
CA VAL A 239 -17.79 -15.22 -16.98
C VAL A 239 -18.37 -14.47 -18.18
N ALA A 240 -18.65 -15.25 -19.26
CA ALA A 240 -19.29 -14.73 -20.47
C ALA A 240 -20.68 -14.16 -20.17
N ARG A 241 -21.08 -13.12 -20.95
CA ARG A 241 -22.34 -12.38 -20.75
C ARG A 241 -23.58 -13.24 -20.44
N PRO A 242 -23.87 -14.35 -21.17
CA PRO A 242 -25.09 -15.13 -20.93
C PRO A 242 -25.11 -15.85 -19.57
N LEU A 243 -23.94 -16.14 -18.97
CA LEU A 243 -23.80 -16.84 -17.70
C LEU A 243 -23.74 -15.90 -16.49
N ARG A 244 -23.59 -14.59 -16.70
CA ARG A 244 -23.44 -13.59 -15.62
C ARG A 244 -24.59 -13.59 -14.60
N PRO A 245 -25.89 -13.72 -14.98
CA PRO A 245 -26.95 -13.75 -13.98
C PRO A 245 -26.83 -14.93 -13.02
N LEU A 246 -26.48 -16.12 -13.53
CA LEU A 246 -26.29 -17.31 -12.71
C LEU A 246 -25.04 -17.20 -11.82
N ALA A 247 -23.92 -16.74 -12.39
CA ALA A 247 -22.69 -16.51 -11.64
C ALA A 247 -22.90 -15.46 -10.52
N ARG A 248 -23.61 -14.37 -10.79
CA ARG A 248 -23.97 -13.37 -9.78
C ARG A 248 -24.77 -13.95 -8.64
N LEU A 249 -25.78 -14.79 -8.94
CA LEU A 249 -26.58 -15.45 -7.92
C LEU A 249 -25.72 -16.39 -7.06
N ALA A 250 -24.88 -17.21 -7.70
CA ALA A 250 -23.97 -18.14 -7.02
C ALA A 250 -22.96 -17.40 -6.15
N LEU A 251 -22.26 -16.40 -6.71
CA LEU A 251 -21.31 -15.58 -5.95
C LEU A 251 -22.00 -14.83 -4.81
N GLY A 252 -23.19 -14.27 -5.02
CA GLY A 252 -23.96 -13.58 -3.98
C GLY A 252 -24.41 -14.48 -2.84
N ALA A 253 -24.54 -15.78 -3.09
CA ALA A 253 -24.87 -16.76 -2.04
C ALA A 253 -23.66 -17.13 -1.17
N ILE A 254 -22.44 -17.07 -1.70
CA ILE A 254 -21.23 -17.54 -1.01
C ILE A 254 -20.32 -16.38 -0.53
N ALA A 255 -20.26 -15.27 -1.25
CA ALA A 255 -19.41 -14.15 -0.88
C ALA A 255 -19.79 -13.58 0.48
N GLY A 256 -18.78 -13.37 1.33
CA GLY A 256 -18.98 -12.88 2.70
C GLY A 256 -19.73 -13.85 3.62
N ARG A 257 -19.80 -15.15 3.29
CA ARG A 257 -20.48 -16.17 4.10
C ARG A 257 -19.79 -17.52 4.14
N VAL A 258 -19.13 -17.90 3.06
CA VAL A 258 -18.58 -19.25 2.90
C VAL A 258 -17.10 -19.18 2.58
N GLN A 259 -16.31 -19.83 3.41
CA GLN A 259 -14.90 -20.02 3.14
C GLN A 259 -14.70 -21.03 2.01
N LEU A 260 -13.97 -20.65 0.97
CA LEU A 260 -13.72 -21.49 -0.18
C LEU A 260 -12.42 -22.27 0.00
N PRO A 261 -12.39 -23.58 -0.41
CA PRO A 261 -11.13 -24.31 -0.45
C PRO A 261 -10.12 -23.60 -1.35
N HIS A 262 -8.87 -23.53 -0.93
CA HIS A 262 -7.77 -22.88 -1.68
C HIS A 262 -7.71 -23.34 -3.16
N ALA A 263 -7.95 -24.64 -3.44
CA ALA A 263 -7.97 -25.16 -4.80
C ALA A 263 -9.07 -24.55 -5.71
N THR A 264 -10.06 -23.88 -5.13
CA THR A 264 -11.14 -23.20 -5.91
C THR A 264 -10.60 -21.97 -6.61
N GLY A 265 -9.73 -21.21 -5.95
CA GLY A 265 -9.13 -20.00 -6.49
C GLY A 265 -8.36 -20.26 -7.79
N ARG A 266 -7.69 -21.40 -7.90
CA ARG A 266 -6.94 -21.83 -9.11
C ARG A 266 -7.80 -21.96 -10.38
N ARG A 267 -9.12 -22.05 -10.23
CA ARG A 267 -10.07 -22.17 -11.34
C ARG A 267 -10.63 -20.81 -11.79
N ILE A 268 -10.32 -19.76 -11.03
CA ILE A 268 -10.72 -18.41 -11.37
C ILE A 268 -9.77 -17.92 -12.47
N PRO A 269 -10.29 -17.44 -13.62
CA PRO A 269 -9.46 -16.86 -14.64
C PRO A 269 -8.61 -15.72 -14.05
N ALA A 270 -7.34 -15.65 -14.46
CA ALA A 270 -6.50 -14.51 -14.11
C ALA A 270 -7.18 -13.22 -14.55
N ASN A 271 -7.18 -12.21 -13.69
CA ASN A 271 -7.62 -10.86 -14.06
C ASN A 271 -6.40 -10.07 -14.57
N PRO A 272 -6.21 -9.97 -15.89
CA PRO A 272 -5.07 -9.25 -16.46
C PRO A 272 -5.36 -7.76 -16.45
N ALA A 273 -5.14 -7.08 -15.36
CA ALA A 273 -5.43 -5.67 -15.16
C ALA A 273 -6.88 -5.27 -15.60
N GLY A 274 -7.62 -4.66 -14.74
CA GLY A 274 -9.01 -4.33 -15.04
C GLY A 274 -9.70 -3.77 -13.81
N ARG A 275 -11.01 -4.00 -13.73
CA ARG A 275 -11.81 -3.56 -12.58
C ARG A 275 -11.53 -4.41 -11.35
N LEU A 276 -11.53 -3.77 -10.19
CA LEU A 276 -11.61 -4.47 -8.91
C LEU A 276 -13.07 -4.81 -8.59
N PRO A 277 -13.36 -6.03 -8.08
CA PRO A 277 -14.71 -6.43 -7.74
C PRO A 277 -15.14 -5.92 -6.35
N TYR A 278 -14.91 -4.65 -6.07
CA TYR A 278 -15.28 -3.99 -4.81
C TYR A 278 -16.16 -2.78 -5.06
N ARG A 279 -17.00 -2.45 -4.09
CA ARG A 279 -17.84 -1.26 -4.11
C ARG A 279 -18.13 -0.78 -2.69
N TRP A 280 -18.49 0.48 -2.56
CA TRP A 280 -19.12 1.02 -1.36
C TRP A 280 -20.49 0.38 -1.13
N ASP A 281 -20.74 -0.05 0.10
CA ASP A 281 -22.05 -0.54 0.55
C ASP A 281 -22.58 0.30 1.71
N PRO A 282 -23.52 1.23 1.47
CA PRO A 282 -24.04 2.11 2.52
C PRO A 282 -24.84 1.36 3.59
N GLY A 283 -25.21 0.10 3.35
CA GLY A 283 -25.89 -0.77 4.32
C GLY A 283 -24.91 -1.60 5.17
N TYR A 284 -23.62 -1.56 4.91
CA TYR A 284 -22.62 -2.29 5.67
C TYR A 284 -22.36 -1.62 7.03
N ARG A 285 -22.37 -2.40 8.11
CA ARG A 285 -22.06 -1.90 9.44
C ARG A 285 -20.57 -1.63 9.57
N ALA A 286 -20.20 -0.35 9.63
CA ALA A 286 -18.82 0.05 9.84
C ALA A 286 -18.44 -0.12 11.32
N ARG A 287 -17.33 -0.79 11.59
CA ARG A 287 -16.84 -1.04 12.95
C ARG A 287 -15.33 -1.24 12.96
N VAL A 288 -14.73 -1.04 14.12
CA VAL A 288 -13.31 -1.29 14.37
C VAL A 288 -13.19 -2.35 15.45
N GLY A 289 -12.36 -3.36 15.20
CA GLY A 289 -12.04 -4.42 16.14
C GLY A 289 -10.73 -4.16 16.86
N VAL A 290 -10.71 -4.28 18.17
CA VAL A 290 -9.49 -4.28 18.99
C VAL A 290 -9.31 -5.68 19.55
N MET A 291 -8.19 -6.31 19.31
CA MET A 291 -7.86 -7.65 19.78
C MET A 291 -6.44 -7.69 20.32
N ALA A 292 -6.23 -8.34 21.45
CA ALA A 292 -4.89 -8.61 21.94
C ALA A 292 -4.05 -9.35 20.86
N ARG A 293 -2.76 -9.07 20.73
CA ARG A 293 -1.89 -9.70 19.71
C ARG A 293 -1.90 -11.23 19.76
N GLU A 294 -2.07 -11.81 20.96
CA GLU A 294 -2.20 -13.25 21.18
C GLU A 294 -3.67 -13.71 21.35
N GLY A 295 -4.64 -12.81 21.10
CA GLY A 295 -6.07 -13.06 21.18
C GLY A 295 -6.59 -13.95 20.05
N ARG A 296 -7.85 -14.34 20.11
CA ARG A 296 -8.58 -15.15 19.15
C ARG A 296 -9.78 -14.38 18.63
N ASP A 297 -10.50 -14.95 17.69
CA ASP A 297 -11.72 -14.36 17.09
C ASP A 297 -12.74 -13.91 18.16
N GLU A 298 -12.95 -14.74 19.16
CA GLU A 298 -13.86 -14.45 20.28
C GLU A 298 -13.41 -13.32 21.21
N ASP A 299 -12.13 -12.93 21.16
CA ASP A 299 -11.55 -11.90 22.01
C ASP A 299 -11.61 -10.50 21.35
N VAL A 300 -12.11 -10.40 20.11
CA VAL A 300 -12.20 -9.12 19.41
C VAL A 300 -13.30 -8.25 20.02
N CYS A 301 -12.92 -7.10 20.55
CA CYS A 301 -13.86 -6.07 20.96
C CYS A 301 -14.23 -5.20 19.74
N TRP A 302 -15.46 -5.32 19.26
CA TRP A 302 -15.98 -4.56 18.13
C TRP A 302 -16.63 -3.26 18.58
N ILE A 303 -16.18 -2.13 18.02
CA ILE A 303 -16.64 -0.77 18.28
C ILE A 303 -17.27 -0.22 17.01
N ASP A 304 -18.53 0.18 17.03
CA ASP A 304 -19.20 0.81 15.90
C ASP A 304 -18.62 2.20 15.63
N VAL A 305 -18.45 2.52 14.35
CA VAL A 305 -18.00 3.83 13.88
C VAL A 305 -18.88 4.35 12.75
N ASP A 306 -18.86 5.65 12.51
CA ASP A 306 -19.51 6.21 11.33
C ASP A 306 -18.90 5.65 10.04
N PRO A 307 -19.71 5.37 9.00
CA PRO A 307 -19.22 4.84 7.74
C PRO A 307 -18.15 5.73 7.10
N CYS A 308 -16.97 5.15 6.91
CA CYS A 308 -15.81 5.77 6.28
C CYS A 308 -14.92 4.70 5.68
N TYR A 309 -13.80 5.09 5.09
CA TYR A 309 -12.77 4.15 4.68
C TYR A 309 -11.39 4.61 5.13
N VAL A 310 -10.52 3.66 5.45
CA VAL A 310 -9.13 3.87 5.87
C VAL A 310 -8.24 3.07 4.93
N TYR A 311 -7.44 3.78 4.11
CA TYR A 311 -6.36 3.14 3.38
C TYR A 311 -5.14 3.00 4.29
N HIS A 312 -4.74 4.06 4.99
CA HIS A 312 -3.49 4.08 5.73
C HIS A 312 -3.67 4.64 7.15
N SER A 313 -2.97 4.03 8.09
CA SER A 313 -2.75 4.57 9.44
C SER A 313 -1.32 5.10 9.56
N LEU A 314 -1.14 6.20 10.28
CA LEU A 314 0.15 6.73 10.62
C LEU A 314 0.82 5.85 11.68
N ASN A 315 0.14 5.62 12.79
CA ASN A 315 0.57 4.74 13.87
C ASN A 315 -0.58 4.50 14.88
N ALA A 316 -0.37 3.57 15.81
CA ALA A 316 -1.27 3.35 16.94
C ALA A 316 -0.48 3.04 18.21
N TYR A 317 -1.08 3.29 19.38
CA TYR A 317 -0.45 2.99 20.68
C TYR A 317 -1.48 2.77 21.78
N ASP A 318 -1.06 2.09 22.84
CA ASP A 318 -1.88 1.88 24.05
C ASP A 318 -1.76 3.10 24.96
N ASP A 319 -2.88 3.58 25.54
CA ASP A 319 -2.96 4.72 26.45
C ASP A 319 -4.02 4.51 27.55
N ASP A 320 -3.59 4.14 28.76
CA ASP A 320 -4.42 3.94 29.94
C ASP A 320 -5.64 3.01 29.75
N GLY A 321 -5.49 1.96 28.93
CA GLY A 321 -6.54 0.98 28.62
C GLY A 321 -7.32 1.29 27.35
N ASP A 322 -7.15 2.48 26.78
CA ASP A 322 -7.60 2.85 25.46
C ASP A 322 -6.56 2.49 24.40
N VAL A 323 -6.99 2.42 23.16
CA VAL A 323 -6.13 2.37 21.98
C VAL A 323 -6.28 3.67 21.21
N VAL A 324 -5.17 4.37 21.00
CA VAL A 324 -5.13 5.59 20.19
C VAL A 324 -4.57 5.25 18.82
N VAL A 325 -5.25 5.71 17.77
CA VAL A 325 -4.84 5.48 16.37
C VAL A 325 -4.87 6.80 15.62
N ASP A 326 -3.76 7.15 14.97
CA ASP A 326 -3.72 8.23 14.00
C ASP A 326 -3.78 7.65 12.59
N LEU A 327 -4.78 8.07 11.81
CA LEU A 327 -5.07 7.47 10.51
C LEU A 327 -5.72 8.46 9.53
N VAL A 328 -5.59 8.16 8.24
CA VAL A 328 -6.24 8.96 7.21
C VAL A 328 -7.63 8.40 6.92
N VAL A 329 -8.63 9.26 7.07
CA VAL A 329 -10.04 8.91 6.88
C VAL A 329 -10.56 9.46 5.56
N HIS A 330 -11.03 8.56 4.71
CA HIS A 330 -11.80 8.88 3.51
C HIS A 330 -13.29 8.78 3.82
N GLN A 331 -14.06 9.81 3.49
CA GLN A 331 -15.51 9.80 3.69
C GLN A 331 -16.18 8.71 2.84
N ARG A 332 -15.67 8.48 1.63
CA ARG A 332 -16.12 7.45 0.69
C ARG A 332 -15.00 7.10 -0.29
N THR A 333 -15.08 5.88 -0.82
CA THR A 333 -14.30 5.41 -1.97
C THR A 333 -15.04 4.23 -2.61
N PHE A 334 -14.80 3.93 -3.88
CA PHE A 334 -15.50 2.89 -4.64
C PHE A 334 -17.05 3.03 -4.67
N ASP A 335 -17.56 4.27 -4.59
CA ASP A 335 -19.00 4.57 -4.65
C ASP A 335 -19.42 4.95 -6.07
N ARG A 336 -18.85 6.00 -6.62
CA ARG A 336 -19.14 6.54 -7.98
C ARG A 336 -18.02 6.29 -8.95
N ASP A 337 -16.77 6.47 -8.50
CA ASP A 337 -15.57 6.18 -9.28
C ASP A 337 -14.97 4.85 -8.85
N LEU A 338 -14.82 3.94 -9.83
CA LEU A 338 -14.24 2.61 -9.65
C LEU A 338 -12.85 2.51 -10.30
N THR A 339 -12.26 3.62 -10.73
CA THR A 339 -10.95 3.64 -11.41
C THR A 339 -9.77 3.85 -10.46
N GLY A 340 -10.03 4.42 -9.28
CA GLY A 340 -8.99 4.69 -8.27
C GLY A 340 -9.54 5.45 -7.05
N PRO A 341 -8.67 5.91 -6.14
CA PRO A 341 -9.05 6.59 -4.90
C PRO A 341 -9.30 8.08 -5.13
N THR A 342 -10.20 8.42 -6.05
CA THR A 342 -10.46 9.81 -6.46
C THR A 342 -11.62 10.46 -5.70
N GLU A 343 -12.28 9.71 -4.81
CA GLU A 343 -13.47 10.19 -4.09
C GLU A 343 -13.13 10.55 -2.63
N GLY A 344 -13.86 11.53 -2.14
CA GLY A 344 -13.76 12.00 -0.76
C GLY A 344 -12.66 13.03 -0.56
N HIS A 345 -12.52 13.45 0.69
CA HIS A 345 -11.56 14.44 1.16
C HIS A 345 -10.79 13.80 2.30
N PRO A 346 -9.68 13.09 2.01
CA PRO A 346 -8.96 12.33 3.02
C PRO A 346 -8.30 13.30 4.03
N ARG A 347 -8.46 13.02 5.33
CA ARG A 347 -7.92 13.84 6.41
C ARG A 347 -7.32 12.99 7.50
N LEU A 348 -6.29 13.53 8.14
CA LEU A 348 -5.69 12.91 9.30
C LEU A 348 -6.59 13.11 10.52
N GLU A 349 -6.97 12.01 11.15
CA GLU A 349 -7.75 12.00 12.39
C GLU A 349 -7.05 11.17 13.46
N ARG A 350 -7.26 11.52 14.72
CA ARG A 350 -6.97 10.68 15.88
C ARG A 350 -8.25 10.02 16.35
N TRP A 351 -8.23 8.71 16.40
CA TRP A 351 -9.29 7.92 16.99
C TRP A 351 -8.81 7.39 18.36
N ARG A 352 -9.63 7.60 19.37
CA ARG A 352 -9.44 6.98 20.69
C ARG A 352 -10.53 5.93 20.85
N LEU A 353 -10.11 4.70 20.93
CA LEU A 353 -10.94 3.52 21.07
C LEU A 353 -10.92 3.09 22.53
N ASP A 354 -12.08 3.03 23.18
CA ASP A 354 -12.25 2.47 24.52
C ASP A 354 -12.91 1.08 24.40
N PRO A 355 -12.10 -0.02 24.47
CA PRO A 355 -12.64 -1.37 24.34
C PRO A 355 -13.56 -1.76 25.51
N ALA A 356 -13.39 -1.18 26.71
CA ALA A 356 -14.19 -1.49 27.87
C ALA A 356 -15.59 -0.86 27.78
N ALA A 357 -15.68 0.39 27.28
CA ALA A 357 -16.95 1.06 27.04
C ALA A 357 -17.57 0.73 25.67
N GLY A 358 -16.79 0.20 24.72
CA GLY A 358 -17.22 -0.05 23.35
C GLY A 358 -17.46 1.24 22.55
N THR A 359 -16.66 2.29 22.77
CA THR A 359 -16.84 3.61 22.18
C THR A 359 -15.60 4.08 21.41
N CYS A 360 -15.82 4.93 20.39
CA CYS A 360 -14.79 5.59 19.62
C CYS A 360 -15.03 7.10 19.64
N SER A 361 -14.04 7.88 20.02
CA SER A 361 -14.03 9.32 19.80
C SER A 361 -13.06 9.66 18.66
N ARG A 362 -13.45 10.62 17.80
CA ARG A 362 -12.69 11.01 16.61
C ARG A 362 -12.39 12.51 16.69
N THR A 363 -11.13 12.86 16.45
CA THR A 363 -10.65 14.24 16.47
C THR A 363 -9.83 14.50 15.21
N PRO A 364 -10.21 15.44 14.33
CA PRO A 364 -9.34 15.88 13.26
C PRO A 364 -8.03 16.45 13.82
N LEU A 365 -6.90 16.04 13.25
CA LEU A 365 -5.59 16.56 13.63
C LEU A 365 -5.15 17.72 12.74
N ASP A 366 -5.59 17.73 11.49
CA ASP A 366 -5.34 18.81 10.52
C ASP A 366 -6.49 18.87 9.51
N ASP A 367 -6.77 20.06 8.97
CA ASP A 367 -7.83 20.26 7.97
C ASP A 367 -7.34 20.03 6.52
N THR A 368 -6.03 19.85 6.32
CA THR A 368 -5.46 19.60 5.01
C THR A 368 -5.83 18.21 4.51
N GLU A 369 -6.17 18.11 3.24
CA GLU A 369 -6.37 16.82 2.59
C GLU A 369 -5.02 16.15 2.36
N VAL A 370 -4.84 14.95 2.96
CA VAL A 370 -3.56 14.26 2.99
C VAL A 370 -3.72 12.76 2.76
N GLU A 371 -2.65 12.13 2.24
CA GLU A 371 -2.51 10.70 2.14
C GLU A 371 -1.04 10.26 2.30
N PHE A 372 -0.82 8.96 2.29
CA PHE A 372 0.51 8.36 2.49
C PHE A 372 1.18 8.81 3.79
N PRO A 373 0.51 8.64 4.94
CA PRO A 373 1.11 9.00 6.23
C PRO A 373 2.27 8.04 6.55
N ARG A 374 3.42 8.60 6.92
CA ARG A 374 4.60 7.85 7.36
C ARG A 374 5.11 8.41 8.68
N GLY A 375 5.49 7.53 9.57
CA GLY A 375 6.13 7.86 10.84
C GLY A 375 7.57 7.37 10.90
N ASP A 376 8.16 7.52 12.07
CA ASP A 376 9.41 6.84 12.43
C ASP A 376 9.06 5.38 12.82
N GLU A 377 9.38 4.43 11.95
CA GLU A 377 9.00 3.02 12.11
C GLU A 377 9.58 2.36 13.37
N ARG A 378 10.61 2.96 13.99
CA ARG A 378 11.13 2.54 15.29
C ARG A 378 10.12 2.75 16.44
N PHE A 379 9.07 3.56 16.18
CA PHE A 379 7.96 3.83 17.09
C PHE A 379 6.66 3.12 16.69
N THR A 380 6.69 2.18 15.76
CA THR A 380 5.51 1.38 15.42
C THR A 380 4.95 0.71 16.68
N GLY A 381 3.65 0.91 16.92
CA GLY A 381 2.96 0.37 18.09
C GLY A 381 3.16 1.14 19.40
N ARG A 382 3.84 2.29 19.37
CA ARG A 382 4.17 3.11 20.54
C ARG A 382 3.73 4.55 20.36
N ALA A 383 3.60 5.29 21.46
CA ALA A 383 3.34 6.72 21.41
C ALA A 383 4.40 7.41 20.55
N HIS A 384 3.96 8.28 19.67
CA HIS A 384 4.76 8.99 18.69
C HIS A 384 4.41 10.48 18.71
N SER A 385 5.30 11.29 18.20
CA SER A 385 5.17 12.75 18.25
C SER A 385 5.11 13.42 16.88
N THR A 386 5.43 12.71 15.79
CA THR A 386 5.51 13.31 14.46
C THR A 386 5.16 12.34 13.35
N GLY A 387 4.72 12.88 12.21
CA GLY A 387 4.47 12.12 10.99
C GLY A 387 4.61 13.01 9.76
N TRP A 388 4.85 12.39 8.61
CA TRP A 388 4.97 13.03 7.30
C TRP A 388 3.91 12.46 6.37
N MET A 389 3.32 13.31 5.54
CA MET A 389 2.28 12.91 4.60
C MET A 389 2.25 13.81 3.38
N VAL A 390 1.71 13.33 2.31
CA VAL A 390 1.58 14.08 1.06
C VAL A 390 0.22 14.75 1.04
N ALA A 391 0.17 16.05 0.69
CA ALA A 391 -1.10 16.68 0.41
C ALA A 391 -1.70 16.10 -0.87
N THR A 392 -2.98 15.79 -0.85
CA THR A 392 -3.71 15.42 -2.06
C THR A 392 -4.11 16.67 -2.85
N GLY A 393 -4.48 16.49 -4.12
CA GLY A 393 -4.84 17.62 -4.97
C GLY A 393 -6.05 18.39 -4.43
N ASP A 394 -6.12 19.70 -4.69
CA ASP A 394 -7.18 20.62 -4.22
C ASP A 394 -8.57 20.33 -4.82
N GLY A 395 -8.96 19.05 -4.95
CA GLY A 395 -10.26 18.65 -5.51
C GLY A 395 -10.46 18.98 -6.99
N GLY A 396 -9.41 19.40 -7.69
CA GLY A 396 -9.43 19.54 -9.14
C GLY A 396 -9.43 18.13 -9.77
N GLU A 397 -10.40 17.85 -10.63
CA GLU A 397 -10.63 16.56 -11.31
C GLU A 397 -9.42 16.02 -12.12
N SER A 398 -8.26 16.72 -12.08
CA SER A 398 -7.12 16.42 -12.95
C SER A 398 -5.83 15.97 -12.24
N ARG A 399 -5.75 16.06 -10.91
CA ARG A 399 -4.54 15.71 -10.14
C ARG A 399 -4.90 14.96 -8.85
N LEU A 400 -4.29 13.81 -8.64
CA LEU A 400 -4.43 13.05 -7.40
C LEU A 400 -3.44 13.56 -6.33
N PHE A 401 -2.21 13.88 -6.74
CA PHE A 401 -1.15 14.34 -5.85
C PHE A 401 -0.91 15.84 -6.00
N SER A 402 -0.63 16.49 -4.88
CA SER A 402 -0.26 17.90 -4.80
C SER A 402 1.27 18.06 -4.94
N ASP A 403 1.71 19.29 -4.86
CA ASP A 403 3.12 19.69 -4.82
C ASP A 403 3.67 19.81 -3.39
N ARG A 404 2.95 19.32 -2.35
CA ARG A 404 3.27 19.59 -0.95
C ARG A 404 3.50 18.34 -0.13
N LEU A 405 4.59 18.36 0.63
CA LEU A 405 4.85 17.45 1.75
C LEU A 405 4.51 18.18 3.06
N ILE A 406 3.84 17.49 3.97
CA ILE A 406 3.39 18.04 5.25
C ILE A 406 4.01 17.20 6.36
N ARG A 407 4.60 17.88 7.36
CA ARG A 407 4.97 17.29 8.63
C ARG A 407 4.00 17.78 9.70
N VAL A 408 3.40 16.86 10.40
CA VAL A 408 2.56 17.15 11.58
C VAL A 408 3.30 16.81 12.85
N GLY A 409 3.13 17.66 13.88
CA GLY A 409 3.57 17.38 15.24
C GLY A 409 2.35 17.16 16.14
N HIS A 410 2.48 16.30 17.16
CA HIS A 410 1.41 16.01 18.11
C HIS A 410 1.47 16.88 19.38
N ASP A 411 2.37 17.84 19.39
CA ASP A 411 2.56 18.81 20.49
C ASP A 411 1.65 20.04 20.38
N GLY A 412 0.74 20.06 19.40
CA GLY A 412 -0.12 21.20 19.09
C GLY A 412 0.58 22.30 18.28
N SER A 413 1.80 22.06 17.80
CA SER A 413 2.47 22.98 16.87
C SER A 413 1.74 22.97 15.49
N ALA A 414 1.83 24.09 14.78
CA ALA A 414 1.35 24.16 13.41
C ALA A 414 2.13 23.19 12.51
N ALA A 415 1.43 22.61 11.54
CA ALA A 415 2.07 21.73 10.55
C ALA A 415 3.16 22.50 9.78
N THR A 416 4.28 21.82 9.50
CA THR A 416 5.33 22.33 8.61
C THR A 416 5.03 21.87 7.20
N VAL A 417 5.04 22.78 6.23
CA VAL A 417 4.72 22.48 4.84
C VAL A 417 5.92 22.79 3.95
N ARG A 418 6.31 21.83 3.12
CA ARG A 418 7.26 22.00 2.03
C ARG A 418 6.52 21.97 0.69
N ALA A 419 6.49 23.10 -0.01
CA ALA A 419 6.00 23.18 -1.38
C ALA A 419 7.17 23.04 -2.38
N PHE A 420 6.99 22.23 -3.40
CA PHE A 420 7.98 21.97 -4.46
C PHE A 420 7.72 22.79 -5.73
N GLY A 421 6.57 23.44 -5.82
CA GLY A 421 6.14 24.27 -6.93
C GLY A 421 4.99 23.67 -7.74
N GLU A 422 4.21 24.53 -8.40
CA GLU A 422 2.93 24.17 -9.05
C GLU A 422 3.06 23.09 -10.12
N SER A 423 4.23 22.94 -10.77
CA SER A 423 4.50 21.89 -11.75
C SER A 423 4.94 20.58 -11.12
N SER A 424 5.08 20.49 -9.80
CA SER A 424 5.57 19.30 -9.12
C SER A 424 4.45 18.36 -8.71
N SER A 425 4.73 17.06 -8.74
CA SER A 425 3.90 15.98 -8.16
C SER A 425 4.73 15.22 -7.15
N VAL A 426 4.23 15.11 -5.91
CA VAL A 426 4.99 14.60 -4.77
C VAL A 426 4.50 13.21 -4.41
N GLY A 427 5.38 12.20 -4.46
CA GLY A 427 5.10 10.85 -3.99
C GLY A 427 5.27 10.69 -2.48
N GLU A 428 5.04 9.49 -1.98
CA GLU A 428 5.27 9.13 -0.57
C GLU A 428 6.71 9.40 -0.15
N PHE A 429 6.89 9.97 1.05
CA PHE A 429 8.21 10.17 1.67
C PHE A 429 8.40 9.20 2.82
N VAL A 430 9.56 8.56 2.89
CA VAL A 430 9.93 7.62 3.95
C VAL A 430 10.95 8.25 4.88
N PHE A 431 10.81 7.98 6.18
CA PHE A 431 11.74 8.47 7.20
C PHE A 431 12.96 7.54 7.33
N VAL A 432 14.14 8.12 7.49
CA VAL A 432 15.39 7.41 7.79
C VAL A 432 16.07 8.08 8.98
N PRO A 433 16.28 7.39 10.11
CA PRO A 433 16.89 7.98 11.28
C PRO A 433 18.35 8.38 11.00
N ARG A 434 18.82 9.47 11.60
CA ARG A 434 20.21 9.95 11.45
C ARG A 434 21.22 8.96 12.03
N SER A 435 20.82 8.23 13.05
CA SER A 435 21.51 7.09 13.64
C SER A 435 20.49 6.15 14.31
N PRO A 436 20.86 4.90 14.63
CA PRO A 436 19.95 3.99 15.34
C PRO A 436 19.43 4.55 16.66
N ASP A 437 20.23 5.34 17.39
CA ASP A 437 19.91 5.93 18.67
C ASP A 437 19.39 7.37 18.60
N ALA A 438 19.13 7.89 17.39
CA ALA A 438 18.59 9.23 17.21
C ALA A 438 17.20 9.33 17.86
N SER A 439 16.86 10.53 18.37
CA SER A 439 15.51 10.79 18.88
C SER A 439 14.48 10.64 17.75
N GLU A 440 13.22 10.48 18.11
CA GLU A 440 12.12 10.41 17.14
C GLU A 440 12.16 11.64 16.22
N GLY A 441 12.04 11.38 14.92
CA GLY A 441 12.03 12.40 13.90
C GLY A 441 13.38 13.09 13.63
N ASP A 442 14.46 12.72 14.33
CA ASP A 442 15.81 13.19 13.98
C ASP A 442 16.40 12.31 12.89
N GLY A 443 16.38 12.82 11.67
CA GLY A 443 16.80 12.05 10.51
C GLY A 443 16.54 12.76 9.21
N PHE A 444 16.25 11.96 8.21
CA PHE A 444 15.98 12.37 6.85
C PHE A 444 14.60 11.86 6.43
N VAL A 445 13.93 12.62 5.57
CA VAL A 445 12.82 12.06 4.79
C VAL A 445 13.19 12.09 3.32
N MET A 446 12.87 11.02 2.60
CA MET A 446 13.17 10.93 1.18
C MET A 446 11.99 10.38 0.38
N GLY A 447 11.81 10.92 -0.82
CA GLY A 447 10.72 10.53 -1.70
C GLY A 447 10.94 11.00 -3.14
N LEU A 448 10.12 10.47 -4.04
CA LEU A 448 10.17 10.86 -5.45
C LEU A 448 9.33 12.12 -5.68
N VAL A 449 9.92 13.10 -6.33
CA VAL A 449 9.27 14.33 -6.78
C VAL A 449 9.44 14.45 -8.29
N SER A 450 8.31 14.56 -9.00
CA SER A 450 8.29 14.71 -10.45
C SER A 450 8.02 16.16 -10.82
N ASP A 451 8.77 16.70 -11.79
CA ASP A 451 8.44 17.93 -12.49
C ASP A 451 7.64 17.59 -13.75
N LEU A 452 6.37 17.98 -13.75
CA LEU A 452 5.43 17.65 -14.83
C LEU A 452 5.64 18.52 -16.08
N ALA A 453 6.31 19.66 -15.94
CA ALA A 453 6.62 20.53 -17.07
C ALA A 453 7.82 20.00 -17.87
N GLU A 454 8.82 19.47 -17.15
CA GLU A 454 10.05 18.94 -17.73
C GLU A 454 10.00 17.41 -17.97
N ASP A 455 8.93 16.74 -17.52
CA ASP A 455 8.74 15.27 -17.57
C ASP A 455 9.91 14.50 -16.92
N THR A 456 10.40 15.00 -15.77
CA THR A 456 11.54 14.45 -15.03
C THR A 456 11.14 14.04 -13.62
N THR A 457 11.96 13.22 -12.98
CA THR A 457 11.78 12.81 -11.56
C THR A 457 13.12 12.87 -10.83
N GLN A 458 13.07 13.24 -9.56
CA GLN A 458 14.21 13.24 -8.64
C GLN A 458 13.88 12.46 -7.38
N LEU A 459 14.87 11.77 -6.80
CA LEU A 459 14.80 11.37 -5.39
C LEU A 459 15.28 12.55 -4.56
N VAL A 460 14.39 13.13 -3.78
CA VAL A 460 14.69 14.27 -2.91
C VAL A 460 14.92 13.78 -1.49
N VAL A 461 15.97 14.31 -0.85
CA VAL A 461 16.34 14.05 0.56
C VAL A 461 16.24 15.36 1.31
N LEU A 462 15.42 15.40 2.35
CA LEU A 462 15.19 16.55 3.21
C LEU A 462 15.60 16.24 4.65
N ASP A 463 15.91 17.28 5.42
CA ASP A 463 15.93 17.18 6.88
C ASP A 463 14.50 16.90 7.39
N ALA A 464 14.34 15.87 8.19
CA ALA A 464 13.02 15.40 8.60
C ALA A 464 12.28 16.38 9.53
N GLN A 465 12.99 17.24 10.26
CA GLN A 465 12.41 18.19 11.20
C GLN A 465 12.03 19.51 10.54
N THR A 466 12.91 20.03 9.68
CA THR A 466 12.73 21.35 9.05
C THR A 466 12.12 21.29 7.66
N LEU A 467 12.18 20.14 6.98
CA LEU A 467 11.86 19.91 5.57
C LEU A 467 12.74 20.75 4.61
N GLU A 468 13.91 21.17 5.06
CA GLU A 468 14.90 21.85 4.23
C GLU A 468 15.64 20.85 3.32
N ASP A 469 16.02 21.32 2.14
CA ASP A 469 16.69 20.50 1.14
C ASP A 469 18.11 20.11 1.60
N ILE A 470 18.44 18.83 1.54
CA ILE A 470 19.79 18.30 1.76
C ILE A 470 20.44 17.91 0.43
N ALA A 471 19.75 17.05 -0.33
CA ALA A 471 20.23 16.59 -1.62
C ALA A 471 19.07 16.17 -2.53
N ALA A 472 19.36 16.16 -3.83
CA ALA A 472 18.47 15.56 -4.82
C ALA A 472 19.27 14.75 -5.83
N VAL A 473 18.75 13.58 -6.20
CA VAL A 473 19.32 12.68 -7.21
C VAL A 473 18.45 12.75 -8.46
N ALA A 474 18.99 13.24 -9.56
CA ALA A 474 18.29 13.27 -10.83
C ALA A 474 18.16 11.86 -11.42
N LEU A 475 16.95 11.45 -11.75
CA LEU A 475 16.70 10.14 -12.36
C LEU A 475 16.77 10.23 -13.89
N PRO A 476 17.18 9.14 -14.57
CA PRO A 476 17.38 9.13 -16.03
C PRO A 476 16.06 9.12 -16.82
N GLN A 477 14.94 8.96 -16.15
CA GLN A 477 13.59 8.97 -16.75
C GLN A 477 12.55 9.38 -15.72
N ARG A 478 11.40 9.80 -16.20
CA ARG A 478 10.22 10.00 -15.36
C ARG A 478 9.81 8.68 -14.67
N VAL A 479 9.40 8.80 -13.43
CA VAL A 479 8.79 7.70 -12.65
C VAL A 479 7.32 8.01 -12.46
N PRO A 480 6.39 7.19 -13.01
CA PRO A 480 4.97 7.42 -12.81
C PRO A 480 4.59 7.40 -11.31
N PRO A 481 3.56 8.13 -10.88
CA PRO A 481 3.04 8.00 -9.53
C PRO A 481 2.75 6.53 -9.20
N GLY A 482 3.12 6.13 -7.99
CA GLY A 482 2.94 4.75 -7.53
C GLY A 482 2.41 4.72 -6.12
N PHE A 483 2.61 3.58 -5.47
CA PHE A 483 2.16 3.37 -4.11
C PHE A 483 3.34 3.52 -3.13
N HIS A 484 3.72 2.46 -2.44
CA HIS A 484 4.62 2.56 -1.30
C HIS A 484 6.08 2.31 -1.67
N GLY A 485 6.92 3.06 -0.97
CA GLY A 485 8.36 2.87 -0.99
C GLY A 485 8.93 2.65 0.41
N ASN A 486 10.18 2.21 0.45
CA ASN A 486 10.91 2.03 1.69
C ASN A 486 12.41 2.25 1.49
N TRP A 487 13.08 2.59 2.59
CA TRP A 487 14.51 2.57 2.68
C TRP A 487 14.98 1.21 3.20
N LEU A 488 15.85 0.53 2.46
CA LEU A 488 16.47 -0.73 2.84
C LEU A 488 17.96 -0.47 3.08
N PRO A 489 18.41 -0.37 4.34
CA PRO A 489 19.83 -0.20 4.65
C PRO A 489 20.62 -1.45 4.25
N ASP A 490 21.95 -1.25 3.97
CA ASP A 490 22.90 -2.33 3.67
C ASP A 490 23.20 -3.22 4.87
#